data_aa27d4e134e86582190384063173981e
#
_entry.id   aa27d4e134e86582190384063173981e
#
_cell.length_a   1.000
_cell.length_b   1.000
_cell.length_c   1.000
_cell.angle_alpha   90.00
_cell.angle_beta   90.00
_cell.angle_gamma   90.00
#
_symmetry.space_group_name_H-M   'P 1'
#
loop_
_entity.id
_entity.type
_entity.pdbx_description
1 polymer ?
#
loop_
_entity_poly.entity_id
_entity_poly.type
_entity_poly.pdbx_seq_one_letter_code
_entity_poly.pdbx_strand_id
1 'polypeptide(L)'
;MVAMVGTACAQLPKVTVKDINGKSVSTDTLSNNGRPFIIDFFATWCKPCNRELDAIAEVYDEWVEETGVKIFAVSIDQAQNINKVKPLVDNHGWDYDVLLDPNSDFKRALGIQMIPYTLICDGQGNIVYKHNGYTDGAEEELIEKVRELVKAGE
;
A
#
# COMPACT_ATOMS: atom_id res chain seq x y z
N MET A 1 -31.04 -7.88 25.00
CA MET A 1 -30.61 -7.65 23.60
C MET A 1 -29.36 -6.79 23.64
N VAL A 2 -28.20 -7.38 23.43
CA VAL A 2 -26.93 -6.63 23.38
C VAL A 2 -26.77 -6.14 21.93
N ALA A 3 -26.91 -4.83 21.72
CA ALA A 3 -26.57 -4.24 20.44
C ALA A 3 -25.04 -4.32 20.28
N MET A 4 -24.56 -5.24 19.46
CA MET A 4 -23.20 -5.18 18.99
C MET A 4 -23.07 -3.93 18.12
N VAL A 5 -22.50 -2.88 18.69
CA VAL A 5 -22.01 -1.76 17.91
C VAL A 5 -20.74 -2.28 17.22
N GLY A 6 -20.92 -2.90 16.06
CA GLY A 6 -19.79 -3.21 15.21
C GLY A 6 -19.12 -1.91 14.82
N THR A 7 -17.88 -1.70 15.27
CA THR A 7 -17.04 -0.66 14.71
C THR A 7 -16.91 -0.96 13.22
N ALA A 8 -17.59 -0.17 12.38
CA ALA A 8 -17.46 -0.26 10.95
C ALA A 8 -16.03 0.12 10.58
N CYS A 9 -15.17 -0.88 10.27
CA CYS A 9 -13.84 -0.62 9.71
C CYS A 9 -14.01 0.04 8.34
N ALA A 10 -13.20 1.06 8.05
CA ALA A 10 -13.21 1.75 6.77
C ALA A 10 -12.78 0.79 5.66
N GLN A 11 -13.62 0.66 4.62
CA GLN A 11 -13.30 -0.10 3.42
C GLN A 11 -12.63 0.79 2.38
N LEU A 12 -11.95 0.15 1.43
CA LEU A 12 -11.31 0.87 0.33
C LEU A 12 -12.38 1.50 -0.58
N PRO A 13 -12.22 2.77 -0.97
CA PRO A 13 -13.11 3.41 -1.92
C PRO A 13 -12.99 2.76 -3.29
N LYS A 14 -14.04 2.86 -4.08
CA LYS A 14 -14.07 2.33 -5.45
C LYS A 14 -13.58 3.40 -6.43
N VAL A 15 -12.37 3.21 -6.93
CA VAL A 15 -11.72 4.05 -7.94
C VAL A 15 -11.07 3.14 -8.97
N THR A 16 -11.08 3.54 -10.23
CA THR A 16 -10.36 2.82 -11.27
C THR A 16 -8.97 3.40 -11.45
N VAL A 17 -7.96 2.56 -11.23
CA VAL A 17 -6.55 2.89 -11.49
C VAL A 17 -6.02 1.89 -12.53
N LYS A 18 -4.77 2.01 -12.93
CA LYS A 18 -4.12 1.06 -13.82
C LYS A 18 -2.96 0.38 -13.12
N ASP A 19 -2.70 -0.87 -13.46
CA ASP A 19 -1.45 -1.48 -13.07
C ASP A 19 -0.30 -0.99 -13.97
N ILE A 20 0.92 -1.41 -13.67
CA ILE A 20 2.11 -0.96 -14.42
C ILE A 20 2.12 -1.44 -15.87
N ASN A 21 1.29 -2.41 -16.22
CA ASN A 21 1.13 -2.93 -17.58
C ASN A 21 -0.06 -2.31 -18.33
N GLY A 22 -0.74 -1.35 -17.72
CA GLY A 22 -1.85 -0.63 -18.32
C GLY A 22 -3.23 -1.28 -18.13
N LYS A 23 -3.32 -2.37 -17.37
CA LYS A 23 -4.59 -3.03 -17.07
C LYS A 23 -5.38 -2.24 -16.03
N SER A 24 -6.67 -2.05 -16.24
CA SER A 24 -7.55 -1.38 -15.28
C SER A 24 -7.78 -2.24 -14.04
N VAL A 25 -7.71 -1.60 -12.87
CA VAL A 25 -7.91 -2.22 -11.57
C VAL A 25 -8.89 -1.36 -10.77
N SER A 26 -9.91 -2.00 -10.18
CA SER A 26 -10.82 -1.33 -9.25
C SER A 26 -10.26 -1.44 -7.83
N THR A 27 -10.05 -0.31 -7.17
CA THR A 27 -9.36 -0.27 -5.88
C THR A 27 -10.12 -0.94 -4.74
N ASP A 28 -11.43 -1.03 -4.83
CA ASP A 28 -12.26 -1.76 -3.85
C ASP A 28 -12.09 -3.28 -3.93
N THR A 29 -11.47 -3.78 -5.00
CA THR A 29 -11.20 -5.21 -5.19
C THR A 29 -9.79 -5.62 -4.76
N LEU A 30 -8.96 -4.69 -4.32
CA LEU A 30 -7.61 -5.02 -3.85
C LEU A 30 -7.70 -5.99 -2.69
N SER A 31 -6.94 -7.08 -2.78
CA SER A 31 -6.98 -8.17 -1.80
C SER A 31 -5.69 -8.98 -1.85
N ASN A 32 -5.52 -9.86 -0.89
CA ASN A 32 -4.36 -10.72 -0.78
C ASN A 32 -4.76 -12.13 -0.30
N ASN A 33 -5.75 -12.74 -0.94
CA ASN A 33 -6.21 -14.10 -0.63
C ASN A 33 -6.56 -14.31 0.86
N GLY A 34 -7.25 -13.33 1.45
CA GLY A 34 -7.65 -13.38 2.86
C GLY A 34 -6.56 -13.01 3.85
N ARG A 35 -5.39 -12.57 3.37
CA ARG A 35 -4.25 -12.12 4.20
C ARG A 35 -4.15 -10.61 4.21
N PRO A 36 -3.48 -10.03 5.22
CA PRO A 36 -3.21 -8.59 5.25
C PRO A 36 -2.39 -8.11 4.06
N PHE A 37 -2.60 -6.85 3.71
CA PHE A 37 -1.82 -6.19 2.67
C PHE A 37 -1.58 -4.72 3.01
N ILE A 38 -0.56 -4.15 2.40
CA ILE A 38 -0.13 -2.77 2.60
C ILE A 38 -0.36 -2.00 1.30
N ILE A 39 -0.85 -0.77 1.41
CA ILE A 39 -0.92 0.18 0.30
C ILE A 39 0.01 1.34 0.63
N ASP A 40 0.99 1.58 -0.23
CA ASP A 40 2.00 2.63 -0.03
C ASP A 40 1.96 3.60 -1.19
N PHE A 41 1.61 4.86 -0.90
CA PHE A 41 1.55 5.93 -1.90
C PHE A 41 2.91 6.60 -2.04
N PHE A 42 3.40 6.67 -3.27
CA PHE A 42 4.71 7.23 -3.58
C PHE A 42 4.69 8.02 -4.90
N ALA A 43 5.80 8.65 -5.22
CA ALA A 43 6.08 9.22 -6.53
C ALA A 43 7.56 9.05 -6.86
N THR A 44 7.91 9.01 -8.13
CA THR A 44 9.31 8.84 -8.56
C THR A 44 10.21 9.97 -8.05
N TRP A 45 9.67 11.17 -7.89
CA TRP A 45 10.38 12.36 -7.40
C TRP A 45 10.39 12.50 -5.87
N CYS A 46 9.76 11.60 -5.15
CA CYS A 46 9.64 11.66 -3.69
C CYS A 46 10.79 10.89 -3.03
N LYS A 47 11.80 11.57 -2.55
CA LYS A 47 12.99 10.94 -1.93
C LYS A 47 12.66 10.11 -0.70
N PRO A 48 11.89 10.60 0.31
CA PRO A 48 11.57 9.77 1.46
C PRO A 48 10.71 8.56 1.11
N CYS A 49 9.86 8.65 0.06
CA CYS A 49 9.11 7.50 -0.45
C CYS A 49 10.05 6.41 -0.96
N ASN A 50 11.05 6.82 -1.76
CA ASN A 50 12.01 5.89 -2.34
C ASN A 50 12.86 5.22 -1.25
N ARG A 51 13.26 5.97 -0.23
CA ARG A 51 14.00 5.42 0.93
C ARG A 51 13.18 4.37 1.67
N GLU A 52 11.89 4.64 1.91
CA GLU A 52 10.98 3.68 2.55
C GLU A 52 10.87 2.41 1.74
N LEU A 53 10.56 2.53 0.45
CA LEU A 53 10.39 1.37 -0.43
C LEU A 53 11.69 0.58 -0.60
N ASP A 54 12.85 1.25 -0.61
CA ASP A 54 14.16 0.58 -0.62
C ASP A 54 14.42 -0.18 0.68
N ALA A 55 14.14 0.44 1.82
CA ALA A 55 14.32 -0.19 3.13
C ALA A 55 13.42 -1.44 3.26
N ILE A 56 12.17 -1.36 2.82
CA ILE A 56 11.26 -2.50 2.82
C ILE A 56 11.74 -3.58 1.85
N ALA A 57 12.26 -3.19 0.68
CA ALA A 57 12.73 -4.14 -0.32
C ALA A 57 13.83 -5.08 0.21
N GLU A 58 14.67 -4.57 1.12
CA GLU A 58 15.74 -5.37 1.74
C GLU A 58 15.19 -6.52 2.61
N VAL A 59 14.00 -6.37 3.16
CA VAL A 59 13.38 -7.32 4.09
C VAL A 59 12.06 -7.91 3.58
N TYR A 60 11.63 -7.53 2.39
CA TYR A 60 10.32 -7.89 1.86
C TYR A 60 10.13 -9.39 1.70
N ASP A 61 11.14 -10.10 1.22
CA ASP A 61 11.06 -11.56 1.07
C ASP A 61 10.85 -12.24 2.43
N GLU A 62 11.53 -11.75 3.47
CA GLU A 62 11.33 -12.25 4.84
C GLU A 62 9.92 -11.96 5.34
N TRP A 63 9.40 -10.78 5.08
CA TRP A 63 8.03 -10.40 5.46
C TRP A 63 6.99 -11.30 4.78
N VAL A 64 7.17 -11.56 3.48
CA VAL A 64 6.28 -12.44 2.72
C VAL A 64 6.33 -13.87 3.24
N GLU A 65 7.53 -14.39 3.52
CA GLU A 65 7.70 -15.75 4.06
C GLU A 65 7.04 -15.88 5.44
N GLU A 66 7.21 -14.89 6.30
CA GLU A 66 6.69 -14.89 7.67
C GLU A 66 5.17 -14.67 7.74
N THR A 67 4.64 -13.71 6.97
CA THR A 67 3.27 -13.23 7.13
C THR A 67 2.38 -13.42 5.90
N GLY A 68 2.96 -13.64 4.74
CA GLY A 68 2.23 -13.65 3.47
C GLY A 68 1.76 -12.27 3.03
N VAL A 69 2.27 -11.19 3.63
CA VAL A 69 1.88 -9.81 3.29
C VAL A 69 2.19 -9.48 1.85
N LYS A 70 1.32 -8.68 1.23
CA LYS A 70 1.52 -8.11 -0.10
C LYS A 70 1.57 -6.59 0.01
N ILE A 71 2.39 -5.95 -0.81
CA ILE A 71 2.45 -4.48 -0.91
C ILE A 71 1.99 -4.04 -2.29
N PHE A 72 0.99 -3.14 -2.30
CA PHE A 72 0.60 -2.38 -3.47
C PHE A 72 1.26 -1.00 -3.36
N ALA A 73 2.23 -0.73 -4.24
CA ALA A 73 2.86 0.57 -4.32
C ALA A 73 2.10 1.41 -5.36
N VAL A 74 1.49 2.50 -4.92
CA VAL A 74 0.62 3.34 -5.75
C VAL A 74 1.36 4.62 -6.09
N SER A 75 1.71 4.80 -7.37
CA SER A 75 2.35 6.01 -7.86
C SER A 75 1.32 7.11 -8.10
N ILE A 76 1.60 8.30 -7.58
CA ILE A 76 0.83 9.51 -7.91
C ILE A 76 1.52 10.35 -8.97
N ASP A 77 2.53 9.83 -9.65
CA ASP A 77 3.16 10.52 -10.78
C ASP A 77 2.10 10.89 -11.81
N GLN A 78 2.10 12.15 -12.21
CA GLN A 78 1.15 12.68 -13.19
C GLN A 78 1.48 12.16 -14.60
N ALA A 79 0.56 12.34 -15.53
CA ALA A 79 0.66 11.81 -16.90
C ALA A 79 2.00 12.11 -17.58
N GLN A 80 2.59 13.29 -17.35
CA GLN A 80 3.88 13.65 -17.93
C GLN A 80 5.07 12.88 -17.35
N ASN A 81 4.92 12.28 -16.17
CA ASN A 81 5.99 11.54 -15.48
C ASN A 81 5.72 10.04 -15.35
N ILE A 82 4.54 9.59 -15.75
CA ILE A 82 4.11 8.20 -15.54
C ILE A 82 5.07 7.18 -16.17
N ASN A 83 5.71 7.55 -17.26
CA ASN A 83 6.69 6.70 -17.95
C ASN A 83 7.99 6.49 -17.16
N LYS A 84 8.20 7.26 -16.09
CA LYS A 84 9.36 7.11 -15.21
C LYS A 84 9.17 6.02 -14.15
N VAL A 85 7.93 5.59 -13.90
CA VAL A 85 7.59 4.66 -12.82
C VAL A 85 8.22 3.29 -13.05
N LYS A 86 7.95 2.67 -14.19
CA LYS A 86 8.46 1.32 -14.47
C LYS A 86 10.00 1.26 -14.47
N PRO A 87 10.74 2.18 -15.12
CA PRO A 87 12.20 2.18 -15.03
C PRO A 87 12.71 2.33 -13.59
N LEU A 88 12.07 3.16 -12.77
CA LEU A 88 12.46 3.31 -11.36
C LEU A 88 12.28 2.00 -10.60
N VAL A 89 11.12 1.37 -10.73
CA VAL A 89 10.81 0.09 -10.09
C VAL A 89 11.81 -0.98 -10.50
N ASP A 90 12.10 -1.09 -11.79
CA ASP A 90 13.04 -2.07 -12.33
C ASP A 90 14.47 -1.80 -11.83
N ASN A 91 14.91 -0.54 -11.81
CA ASN A 91 16.25 -0.16 -11.36
C ASN A 91 16.46 -0.41 -9.87
N HIS A 92 15.43 -0.20 -9.04
CA HIS A 92 15.49 -0.46 -7.61
C HIS A 92 15.25 -1.92 -7.26
N GLY A 93 14.78 -2.73 -8.21
CA GLY A 93 14.50 -4.15 -7.97
C GLY A 93 13.31 -4.39 -7.05
N TRP A 94 12.33 -3.50 -7.05
CA TRP A 94 11.14 -3.65 -6.21
C TRP A 94 10.18 -4.70 -6.76
N ASP A 95 9.80 -5.66 -5.93
CA ASP A 95 8.85 -6.75 -6.26
C ASP A 95 7.41 -6.44 -5.83
N TYR A 96 7.09 -5.18 -5.62
CA TYR A 96 5.74 -4.76 -5.24
C TYR A 96 4.79 -4.81 -6.44
N ASP A 97 3.50 -4.98 -6.16
CA ASP A 97 2.45 -4.76 -7.14
C ASP A 97 2.26 -3.25 -7.32
N VAL A 98 2.63 -2.72 -8.48
CA VAL A 98 2.62 -1.27 -8.72
C VAL A 98 1.34 -0.85 -9.42
N LEU A 99 0.67 0.16 -8.86
CA LEU A 99 -0.53 0.78 -9.42
C LEU A 99 -0.22 2.23 -9.78
N LEU A 100 -0.94 2.75 -10.77
CA LEU A 100 -0.75 4.11 -11.28
C LEU A 100 -2.02 4.93 -11.04
N ASP A 101 -1.87 6.03 -10.30
CA ASP A 101 -2.95 6.95 -9.92
C ASP A 101 -2.62 8.38 -10.41
N PRO A 102 -2.52 8.61 -11.74
CA PRO A 102 -1.96 9.85 -12.29
C PRO A 102 -2.78 11.10 -12.00
N ASN A 103 -4.06 10.95 -11.72
CA ASN A 103 -4.95 12.06 -11.35
C ASN A 103 -5.15 12.18 -9.84
N SER A 104 -4.47 11.36 -9.05
CA SER A 104 -4.63 11.27 -7.59
C SER A 104 -6.07 10.97 -7.15
N ASP A 105 -6.85 10.27 -7.97
CA ASP A 105 -8.25 9.95 -7.67
C ASP A 105 -8.36 9.04 -6.45
N PHE A 106 -7.52 8.01 -6.38
CA PHE A 106 -7.47 7.10 -5.25
C PHE A 106 -6.94 7.80 -3.99
N LYS A 107 -5.85 8.54 -4.15
CA LYS A 107 -5.27 9.34 -3.07
C LYS A 107 -6.31 10.29 -2.45
N ARG A 108 -7.06 11.04 -3.29
CA ARG A 108 -8.09 11.98 -2.83
C ARG A 108 -9.27 11.26 -2.18
N ALA A 109 -9.71 10.14 -2.74
CA ALA A 109 -10.82 9.35 -2.19
C ALA A 109 -10.51 8.86 -0.77
N LEU A 110 -9.23 8.64 -0.45
CA LEU A 110 -8.76 8.26 0.89
C LEU A 110 -8.46 9.47 1.79
N GLY A 111 -8.59 10.69 1.28
CA GLY A 111 -8.29 11.91 2.05
C GLY A 111 -6.81 12.12 2.36
N ILE A 112 -5.93 11.48 1.59
CA ILE A 112 -4.48 11.58 1.79
C ILE A 112 -3.97 12.90 1.21
N GLN A 113 -3.21 13.66 2.00
CA GLN A 113 -2.67 14.96 1.60
C GLN A 113 -1.18 14.92 1.29
N MET A 114 -0.42 14.03 1.91
CA MET A 114 1.03 13.97 1.82
C MET A 114 1.50 12.56 1.52
N ILE A 115 2.66 12.43 0.86
CA ILE A 115 3.36 11.17 0.64
C ILE A 115 4.76 11.25 1.30
N PRO A 116 5.38 10.12 1.70
CA PRO A 116 4.81 8.77 1.65
C PRO A 116 3.63 8.63 2.62
N TYR A 117 2.65 7.85 2.24
CA TYR A 117 1.52 7.52 3.09
C TYR A 117 1.22 6.04 2.97
N THR A 118 1.09 5.37 4.10
CA THR A 118 0.96 3.91 4.14
C THR A 118 -0.33 3.52 4.85
N LEU A 119 -1.06 2.59 4.25
CA LEU A 119 -2.25 1.97 4.82
C LEU A 119 -1.98 0.49 5.01
N ILE A 120 -2.48 -0.07 6.12
CA ILE A 120 -2.52 -1.52 6.29
C ILE A 120 -3.98 -1.94 6.28
N CYS A 121 -4.29 -2.93 5.44
CA CYS A 121 -5.61 -3.56 5.37
C CYS A 121 -5.56 -4.96 5.94
N ASP A 122 -6.65 -5.37 6.60
CA ASP A 122 -6.81 -6.76 7.03
C ASP A 122 -7.18 -7.68 5.85
N GLY A 123 -7.37 -8.96 6.13
CA GLY A 123 -7.69 -9.95 5.10
C GLY A 123 -9.04 -9.75 4.42
N GLN A 124 -9.92 -8.92 4.96
CA GLN A 124 -11.22 -8.57 4.40
C GLN A 124 -11.21 -7.24 3.63
N GLY A 125 -10.04 -6.58 3.54
CA GLY A 125 -9.92 -5.31 2.85
C GLY A 125 -10.29 -4.08 3.69
N ASN A 126 -10.44 -4.25 5.00
CA ASN A 126 -10.69 -3.14 5.91
C ASN A 126 -9.39 -2.42 6.25
N ILE A 127 -9.40 -1.08 6.21
CA ILE A 127 -8.26 -0.26 6.62
C ILE A 127 -8.17 -0.27 8.13
N VAL A 128 -7.09 -0.79 8.69
CA VAL A 128 -6.90 -0.94 10.13
C VAL A 128 -5.75 -0.11 10.70
N TYR A 129 -4.89 0.43 9.84
CA TYR A 129 -3.74 1.24 10.26
C TYR A 129 -3.38 2.24 9.17
N LYS A 130 -2.97 3.44 9.58
CA LYS A 130 -2.54 4.53 8.69
C LYS A 130 -1.27 5.16 9.25
N HIS A 131 -0.30 5.44 8.37
CA HIS A 131 0.93 6.12 8.74
C HIS A 131 1.31 7.15 7.69
N ASN A 132 1.63 8.36 8.12
CA ASN A 132 2.05 9.46 7.27
C ASN A 132 3.54 9.74 7.46
N GLY A 133 4.27 9.85 6.34
CA GLY A 133 5.69 10.13 6.35
C GLY A 133 6.56 8.90 6.55
N TYR A 134 7.86 9.11 6.53
CA TYR A 134 8.85 8.07 6.75
C TYR A 134 10.08 8.64 7.46
N THR A 135 10.51 7.95 8.49
CA THR A 135 11.81 8.11 9.13
C THR A 135 12.49 6.74 9.15
N ASP A 136 13.81 6.71 9.10
CA ASP A 136 14.58 5.46 9.06
C ASP A 136 14.18 4.54 10.22
N GLY A 137 13.82 3.30 9.91
CA GLY A 137 13.35 2.31 10.86
C GLY A 137 11.84 2.25 11.05
N ALA A 138 11.08 3.19 10.49
CA ALA A 138 9.61 3.20 10.62
C ALA A 138 8.94 1.97 9.97
N GLU A 139 9.60 1.31 9.03
CA GLU A 139 9.13 0.07 8.42
C GLU A 139 8.95 -1.07 9.43
N GLU A 140 9.69 -1.05 10.52
CA GLU A 140 9.55 -2.03 11.60
C GLU A 140 8.15 -1.98 12.23
N GLU A 141 7.58 -0.78 12.38
CA GLU A 141 6.23 -0.62 12.93
C GLU A 141 5.18 -1.22 11.98
N LEU A 142 5.39 -1.09 10.67
CA LEU A 142 4.48 -1.67 9.67
C LEU A 142 4.39 -3.18 9.81
N ILE A 143 5.54 -3.86 9.85
CA ILE A 143 5.53 -5.31 9.94
C ILE A 143 5.00 -5.82 11.29
N GLU A 144 5.23 -5.08 12.38
CA GLU A 144 4.65 -5.41 13.68
C GLU A 144 3.12 -5.38 13.62
N LYS A 145 2.53 -4.39 12.97
CA LYS A 145 1.07 -4.31 12.78
C LYS A 145 0.55 -5.45 11.92
N VAL A 146 1.26 -5.82 10.87
CA VAL A 146 0.92 -6.98 10.02
C VAL A 146 0.97 -8.26 10.82
N ARG A 147 2.01 -8.46 11.64
CA ARG A 147 2.14 -9.62 12.52
C ARG A 147 0.96 -9.76 13.48
N GLU A 148 0.54 -8.65 14.08
CA GLU A 148 -0.64 -8.61 14.96
C GLU A 148 -1.90 -9.09 14.23
N LEU A 149 -2.09 -8.65 12.98
CA LEU A 149 -3.25 -9.05 12.17
C LEU A 149 -3.23 -10.53 11.81
N VAL A 150 -2.07 -11.05 11.44
CA VAL A 150 -1.89 -12.48 11.11
C VAL A 150 -2.19 -13.32 12.34
N LYS A 151 -1.67 -12.92 13.50
CA LYS A 151 -1.87 -13.62 14.79
C LYS A 151 -3.35 -13.61 15.21
N ALA A 152 -4.05 -12.50 15.01
CA ALA A 152 -5.47 -12.37 15.33
C ALA A 152 -6.37 -13.21 14.41
N GLY A 153 -5.92 -13.49 13.16
CA GLY A 153 -6.65 -14.30 12.18
C GLY A 153 -6.43 -15.80 12.28
N GLU A 154 -5.56 -16.24 13.18
CA GLU A 154 -5.29 -17.66 13.43
C GLU A 154 -6.42 -18.34 14.23
#